data_6033a082fb985bb0efcc29ad9531fa68
#
_entry.id   6033a082fb985bb0efcc29ad9531fa68
#
_cell.length_a   1.000
_cell.length_b   1.000
_cell.length_c   1.000
_cell.angle_alpha   90.00
_cell.angle_beta   90.00
_cell.angle_gamma   90.00
#
_symmetry.space_group_name_H-M   'P 1'
#
loop_
_entity.id
_entity.type
_entity.pdbx_description
1 polymer ?
#
loop_
_entity_poly.entity_id
_entity_poly.type
_entity_poly.pdbx_seq_one_letter_code
_entity_poly.pdbx_strand_id
1 'polypeptide(L)'
;MTVIFKNLKVKTFTSKLNKFVKTNRNFKYVTCLVLAVASVVLTVAASGVTFGYTVSYSDRVIAVVSSEADYNKADAIVLYNIDEDSAKENSISPKFGLTVTVKDRLNTTDEVVDAIVSNNKDIVEAEAIVVNGEMVLCAEGNVVSGLLKDRLKAYYVEGAENNSEFVDKVETQKGYFLKKDAVKLKE
;
A
#
# COMPACT_ATOMS: atom_id res chain seq x y z
N MET A 1 23.00 -12.46 -48.94
CA MET A 1 22.98 -13.95 -48.95
C MET A 1 22.42 -14.62 -47.69
N THR A 2 21.76 -13.86 -46.77
CA THR A 2 21.37 -14.36 -45.43
C THR A 2 19.87 -14.69 -45.29
N VAL A 3 19.04 -14.35 -46.25
CA VAL A 3 17.56 -14.52 -46.14
C VAL A 3 17.08 -15.91 -46.54
N ILE A 4 17.83 -16.67 -47.33
CA ILE A 4 17.42 -17.97 -47.87
C ILE A 4 17.45 -19.08 -46.81
N PHE A 5 18.35 -18.99 -45.84
CA PHE A 5 18.51 -20.05 -44.82
C PHE A 5 17.42 -20.07 -43.74
N LYS A 6 16.78 -18.92 -43.45
CA LYS A 6 15.70 -18.85 -42.45
C LYS A 6 14.40 -19.54 -42.93
N ASN A 7 14.13 -19.43 -44.23
CA ASN A 7 12.89 -20.01 -44.80
C ASN A 7 12.95 -21.53 -44.96
N LEU A 8 14.15 -22.11 -45.15
CA LEU A 8 14.29 -23.57 -45.28
C LEU A 8 14.04 -24.33 -43.99
N LYS A 9 14.52 -23.79 -42.85
CA LYS A 9 14.30 -24.41 -41.53
C LYS A 9 12.83 -24.36 -41.10
N VAL A 10 12.13 -23.30 -41.41
CA VAL A 10 10.70 -23.14 -41.09
C VAL A 10 9.85 -24.13 -41.92
N LYS A 11 10.11 -24.27 -43.25
CA LYS A 11 9.39 -25.20 -44.09
C LYS A 11 9.59 -26.68 -43.69
N THR A 12 10.81 -27.07 -43.29
CA THR A 12 11.09 -28.42 -42.80
C THR A 12 10.46 -28.71 -41.45
N PHE A 13 10.39 -27.72 -40.58
CA PHE A 13 9.72 -27.84 -39.28
C PHE A 13 8.20 -27.98 -39.44
N THR A 14 7.57 -27.13 -40.24
CA THR A 14 6.13 -27.19 -40.49
C THR A 14 5.71 -28.49 -41.23
N SER A 15 6.52 -29.02 -42.14
CA SER A 15 6.22 -30.27 -42.80
C SER A 15 6.30 -31.47 -41.86
N LYS A 16 7.29 -31.51 -40.94
CA LYS A 16 7.39 -32.54 -39.90
C LYS A 16 6.23 -32.44 -38.90
N LEU A 17 5.85 -31.23 -38.50
CA LEU A 17 4.69 -31.00 -37.63
C LEU A 17 3.38 -31.49 -38.28
N ASN A 18 3.17 -31.13 -39.53
CA ASN A 18 1.98 -31.56 -40.28
C ASN A 18 1.90 -33.08 -40.43
N LYS A 19 3.05 -33.76 -40.64
CA LYS A 19 3.11 -35.22 -40.73
C LYS A 19 2.81 -35.86 -39.38
N PHE A 20 3.32 -35.29 -38.26
CA PHE A 20 3.09 -35.77 -36.92
C PHE A 20 1.62 -35.59 -36.50
N VAL A 21 1.02 -34.45 -36.81
CA VAL A 21 -0.41 -34.14 -36.55
C VAL A 21 -1.34 -35.05 -37.34
N LYS A 22 -0.95 -35.43 -38.56
CA LYS A 22 -1.76 -36.29 -39.44
C LYS A 22 -1.76 -37.76 -39.03
N THR A 23 -0.68 -38.21 -38.36
CA THR A 23 -0.48 -39.62 -37.97
C THR A 23 -1.08 -39.96 -36.61
N ASN A 24 -1.32 -38.99 -35.76
CA ASN A 24 -1.79 -39.24 -34.39
C ASN A 24 -3.14 -38.56 -34.14
N ARG A 25 -4.24 -39.35 -34.18
CA ARG A 25 -5.63 -38.88 -34.00
C ARG A 25 -5.81 -38.18 -32.63
N ASN A 26 -5.12 -38.65 -31.61
CA ASN A 26 -5.17 -38.07 -30.24
C ASN A 26 -4.44 -36.75 -30.14
N PHE A 27 -3.45 -36.48 -31.02
CA PHE A 27 -2.68 -35.22 -31.02
C PHE A 27 -3.57 -34.03 -31.36
N LYS A 28 -4.59 -34.20 -32.21
CA LYS A 28 -5.56 -33.12 -32.52
C LYS A 28 -6.34 -32.69 -31.29
N TYR A 29 -6.77 -33.66 -30.47
CA TYR A 29 -7.51 -33.36 -29.24
C TYR A 29 -6.59 -32.66 -28.20
N VAL A 30 -5.36 -33.14 -28.07
CA VAL A 30 -4.36 -32.49 -27.16
C VAL A 30 -4.06 -31.06 -27.61
N THR A 31 -3.87 -30.84 -28.91
CA THR A 31 -3.63 -29.48 -29.44
C THR A 31 -4.84 -28.57 -29.22
N CYS A 32 -6.07 -29.05 -29.47
CA CYS A 32 -7.27 -28.25 -29.17
C CYS A 32 -7.41 -27.95 -27.69
N LEU A 33 -7.10 -28.90 -26.81
CA LEU A 33 -7.13 -28.69 -25.36
C LEU A 33 -6.11 -27.63 -24.92
N VAL A 34 -4.88 -27.71 -25.41
CA VAL A 34 -3.82 -26.73 -25.11
C VAL A 34 -4.19 -25.34 -25.60
N LEU A 35 -4.75 -25.23 -26.82
CA LEU A 35 -5.21 -23.93 -27.35
C LEU A 35 -6.39 -23.38 -26.54
N ALA A 36 -7.32 -24.24 -26.13
CA ALA A 36 -8.45 -23.83 -25.27
C ALA A 36 -7.97 -23.32 -23.92
N VAL A 37 -7.04 -24.05 -23.27
CA VAL A 37 -6.44 -23.60 -22.00
C VAL A 37 -5.65 -22.31 -22.18
N ALA A 38 -4.84 -22.20 -23.24
CA ALA A 38 -4.09 -20.99 -23.54
C ALA A 38 -5.01 -19.77 -23.79
N SER A 39 -6.14 -19.96 -24.48
CA SER A 39 -7.11 -18.89 -24.73
C SER A 39 -7.77 -18.43 -23.41
N VAL A 40 -8.12 -19.35 -22.51
CA VAL A 40 -8.68 -19.00 -21.19
C VAL A 40 -7.65 -18.23 -20.37
N VAL A 41 -6.40 -18.69 -20.32
CA VAL A 41 -5.32 -17.99 -19.60
C VAL A 41 -5.08 -16.58 -20.14
N LEU A 42 -5.06 -16.41 -21.47
CA LEU A 42 -4.92 -15.10 -22.12
C LEU A 42 -6.11 -14.19 -21.82
N THR A 43 -7.33 -14.72 -21.81
CA THR A 43 -8.53 -13.94 -21.50
C THR A 43 -8.51 -13.47 -20.05
N VAL A 44 -8.16 -14.34 -19.11
CA VAL A 44 -8.02 -14.00 -17.68
C VAL A 44 -6.92 -12.95 -17.50
N ALA A 45 -5.76 -13.11 -18.14
CA ALA A 45 -4.67 -12.14 -18.08
C ALA A 45 -5.06 -10.77 -18.67
N ALA A 46 -5.83 -10.77 -19.77
CA ALA A 46 -6.29 -9.53 -20.40
C ALA A 46 -7.43 -8.83 -19.64
N SER A 47 -8.21 -9.58 -18.85
CA SER A 47 -9.33 -9.03 -18.05
C SER A 47 -8.88 -8.27 -16.79
N GLY A 48 -7.57 -8.26 -16.48
CA GLY A 48 -7.04 -7.65 -15.27
C GLY A 48 -7.43 -8.37 -13.97
N VAL A 49 -8.04 -9.56 -14.07
CA VAL A 49 -8.38 -10.39 -12.90
C VAL A 49 -7.11 -10.86 -12.20
N THR A 50 -7.10 -10.76 -10.89
CA THR A 50 -6.00 -11.16 -10.03
C THR A 50 -6.51 -11.78 -8.74
N PHE A 51 -5.63 -12.45 -8.01
CA PHE A 51 -5.89 -12.85 -6.64
C PHE A 51 -5.53 -11.69 -5.70
N GLY A 52 -6.30 -11.56 -4.62
CA GLY A 52 -6.05 -10.63 -3.55
C GLY A 52 -6.50 -11.21 -2.22
N TYR A 53 -6.28 -10.46 -1.16
CA TYR A 53 -6.70 -10.80 0.19
C TYR A 53 -7.68 -9.75 0.70
N THR A 54 -8.86 -10.18 1.13
CA THR A 54 -9.74 -9.34 1.91
C THR A 54 -9.18 -9.20 3.32
N VAL A 55 -9.12 -7.99 3.81
CA VAL A 55 -8.77 -7.67 5.20
C VAL A 55 -10.06 -7.35 5.94
N SER A 56 -10.32 -8.07 7.02
CA SER A 56 -11.57 -7.92 7.77
C SER A 56 -11.31 -7.66 9.24
N TYR A 57 -12.04 -6.70 9.82
CA TYR A 57 -12.14 -6.45 11.24
C TYR A 57 -13.56 -6.74 11.71
N SER A 58 -13.69 -7.55 12.78
CA SER A 58 -15.00 -7.92 13.34
C SER A 58 -16.01 -8.35 12.27
N ASP A 59 -15.55 -9.19 11.32
CA ASP A 59 -16.32 -9.74 10.19
C ASP A 59 -16.75 -8.71 9.11
N ARG A 60 -16.27 -7.47 9.21
CA ARG A 60 -16.44 -6.46 8.17
C ARG A 60 -15.17 -6.33 7.34
N VAL A 61 -15.30 -6.47 6.02
CA VAL A 61 -14.19 -6.21 5.08
C VAL A 61 -13.92 -4.71 5.05
N ILE A 62 -12.67 -4.33 5.32
CA ILE A 62 -12.20 -2.94 5.32
C ILE A 62 -11.34 -2.61 4.11
N ALA A 63 -10.63 -3.60 3.56
CA ALA A 63 -9.77 -3.42 2.41
C ALA A 63 -9.59 -4.72 1.62
N VAL A 64 -9.12 -4.59 0.38
CA VAL A 64 -8.66 -5.72 -0.46
C VAL A 64 -7.24 -5.41 -0.91
N VAL A 65 -6.29 -6.24 -0.51
CA VAL A 65 -4.85 -6.03 -0.78
C VAL A 65 -4.29 -7.11 -1.68
N SER A 66 -3.16 -6.86 -2.32
CA SER A 66 -2.50 -7.86 -3.18
C SER A 66 -1.78 -8.93 -2.35
N SER A 67 -1.34 -8.59 -1.15
CA SER A 67 -0.66 -9.51 -0.23
C SER A 67 -0.84 -9.05 1.23
N GLU A 68 -0.67 -9.97 2.17
CA GLU A 68 -0.62 -9.64 3.60
C GLU A 68 0.53 -8.68 3.93
N ALA A 69 1.63 -8.74 3.16
CA ALA A 69 2.76 -7.82 3.32
C ALA A 69 2.39 -6.36 3.02
N ASP A 70 1.45 -6.12 2.10
CA ASP A 70 1.00 -4.76 1.79
C ASP A 70 0.13 -4.19 2.93
N TYR A 71 -0.68 -5.04 3.58
CA TYR A 71 -1.37 -4.66 4.80
C TYR A 71 -0.37 -4.36 5.93
N ASN A 72 0.61 -5.22 6.16
CA ASN A 72 1.60 -5.03 7.23
C ASN A 72 2.42 -3.75 7.05
N LYS A 73 2.68 -3.32 5.81
CA LYS A 73 3.31 -2.02 5.54
C LYS A 73 2.41 -0.86 5.97
N ALA A 74 1.13 -0.91 5.65
CA ALA A 74 0.16 0.11 6.05
C ALA A 74 0.00 0.16 7.58
N ASP A 75 -0.09 -1.00 8.22
CA ASP A 75 -0.17 -1.11 9.67
C ASP A 75 1.09 -0.54 10.36
N ALA A 76 2.28 -0.83 9.82
CA ALA A 76 3.54 -0.25 10.31
C ALA A 76 3.60 1.27 10.18
N ILE A 77 2.99 1.86 9.15
CA ILE A 77 2.87 3.32 9.00
C ILE A 77 1.97 3.89 10.11
N VAL A 78 0.83 3.24 10.37
CA VAL A 78 -0.10 3.68 11.41
C VAL A 78 0.52 3.57 12.81
N LEU A 79 1.27 2.51 13.07
CA LEU A 79 1.86 2.25 14.39
C LEU A 79 3.23 2.94 14.60
N TYR A 80 3.77 3.62 13.60
CA TYR A 80 5.13 4.17 13.66
C TYR A 80 5.43 5.07 14.85
N ASN A 81 4.45 5.89 15.27
CA ASN A 81 4.58 6.84 16.37
C ASN A 81 3.93 6.35 17.68
N ILE A 82 3.48 5.10 17.70
CA ILE A 82 2.81 4.49 18.86
C ILE A 82 3.81 3.56 19.53
N ASP A 83 3.93 3.66 20.84
CA ASP A 83 4.82 2.78 21.59
C ASP A 83 4.38 1.31 21.48
N GLU A 84 5.35 0.40 21.62
CA GLU A 84 5.16 -1.02 21.31
C GLU A 84 4.10 -1.70 22.21
N ASP A 85 3.98 -1.28 23.46
CA ASP A 85 3.02 -1.84 24.39
C ASP A 85 1.59 -1.33 24.10
N SER A 86 1.46 -0.04 23.85
CA SER A 86 0.20 0.57 23.39
C SER A 86 -0.22 0.08 22.00
N ALA A 87 0.72 -0.18 21.11
CA ALA A 87 0.45 -0.77 19.81
C ALA A 87 -0.15 -2.18 19.95
N LYS A 88 0.38 -3.01 20.83
CA LYS A 88 -0.17 -4.35 21.10
C LYS A 88 -1.57 -4.31 21.69
N GLU A 89 -1.83 -3.37 22.60
CA GLU A 89 -3.14 -3.20 23.22
C GLU A 89 -4.21 -2.71 22.23
N ASN A 90 -3.83 -1.81 21.33
CA ASN A 90 -4.72 -1.19 20.36
C ASN A 90 -4.68 -1.84 18.96
N SER A 91 -3.81 -2.84 18.74
CA SER A 91 -3.77 -3.56 17.46
C SER A 91 -4.99 -4.46 17.33
N ILE A 92 -5.76 -4.23 16.28
CA ILE A 92 -6.85 -5.12 15.89
C ILE A 92 -6.25 -6.17 14.96
N SER A 93 -6.19 -7.43 15.39
CA SER A 93 -5.72 -8.51 14.53
C SER A 93 -6.66 -8.71 13.35
N PRO A 94 -6.24 -8.43 12.12
CA PRO A 94 -7.09 -8.60 10.95
C PRO A 94 -7.27 -10.09 10.64
N LYS A 95 -8.42 -10.42 10.05
CA LYS A 95 -8.64 -11.71 9.40
C LYS A 95 -8.41 -11.55 7.90
N PHE A 96 -7.58 -12.42 7.33
CA PHE A 96 -7.34 -12.46 5.89
C PHE A 96 -8.16 -13.55 5.22
N GLY A 97 -8.78 -13.21 4.09
CA GLY A 97 -9.51 -14.14 3.24
C GLY A 97 -9.04 -14.04 1.79
N LEU A 98 -8.72 -15.17 1.16
CA LEU A 98 -8.36 -15.18 -0.26
C LEU A 98 -9.58 -14.79 -1.11
N THR A 99 -9.39 -13.89 -2.07
CA THR A 99 -10.45 -13.46 -2.99
C THR A 99 -9.92 -13.33 -4.42
N VAL A 100 -10.84 -13.35 -5.38
CA VAL A 100 -10.57 -13.04 -6.78
C VAL A 100 -11.15 -11.67 -7.07
N THR A 101 -10.33 -10.78 -7.59
CA THR A 101 -10.70 -9.38 -7.85
C THR A 101 -10.07 -8.89 -9.15
N VAL A 102 -10.30 -7.65 -9.52
CA VAL A 102 -9.56 -6.97 -10.60
C VAL A 102 -8.50 -6.05 -9.98
N LYS A 103 -7.39 -5.85 -10.70
CA LYS A 103 -6.26 -5.04 -10.18
C LYS A 103 -6.70 -3.65 -9.70
N ASP A 104 -7.62 -3.03 -10.41
CA ASP A 104 -8.12 -1.68 -10.11
C ASP A 104 -8.98 -1.61 -8.82
N ARG A 105 -9.31 -2.76 -8.24
CA ARG A 105 -10.03 -2.86 -6.95
C ARG A 105 -9.13 -3.22 -5.78
N LEU A 106 -7.84 -3.40 -6.03
CA LEU A 106 -6.87 -3.56 -4.96
C LEU A 106 -6.61 -2.19 -4.34
N ASN A 107 -6.74 -2.11 -3.03
CA ASN A 107 -6.44 -0.88 -2.30
C ASN A 107 -4.93 -0.61 -2.31
N THR A 108 -4.58 0.65 -2.48
CA THR A 108 -3.23 1.18 -2.30
C THR A 108 -2.85 1.18 -0.81
N THR A 109 -1.57 1.35 -0.51
CA THR A 109 -1.10 1.44 0.89
C THR A 109 -1.81 2.56 1.65
N ASP A 110 -1.98 3.73 1.03
CA ASP A 110 -2.63 4.89 1.65
C ASP A 110 -4.11 4.62 1.94
N GLU A 111 -4.84 4.01 0.99
CA GLU A 111 -6.23 3.60 1.22
C GLU A 111 -6.38 2.56 2.34
N VAL A 112 -5.39 1.67 2.49
CA VAL A 112 -5.37 0.70 3.59
C VAL A 112 -5.10 1.40 4.92
N VAL A 113 -4.18 2.38 4.96
CA VAL A 113 -3.91 3.23 6.12
C VAL A 113 -5.20 3.94 6.55
N ASP A 114 -5.89 4.60 5.63
CA ASP A 114 -7.16 5.28 5.90
C ASP A 114 -8.22 4.32 6.43
N ALA A 115 -8.29 3.11 5.87
CA ALA A 115 -9.20 2.08 6.33
C ALA A 115 -8.88 1.59 7.75
N ILE A 116 -7.60 1.41 8.10
CA ILE A 116 -7.17 1.02 9.45
C ILE A 116 -7.56 2.13 10.44
N VAL A 117 -7.18 3.37 10.17
CA VAL A 117 -7.46 4.53 11.05
C VAL A 117 -8.95 4.76 11.22
N SER A 118 -9.74 4.70 10.14
CA SER A 118 -11.20 4.87 10.19
C SER A 118 -11.92 3.80 10.99
N ASN A 119 -11.35 2.60 11.11
CA ASN A 119 -11.91 1.49 11.87
C ASN A 119 -11.31 1.38 13.29
N ASN A 120 -10.27 2.14 13.61
CA ASN A 120 -9.68 2.21 14.94
C ASN A 120 -10.02 3.55 15.59
N LYS A 121 -10.89 3.53 16.61
CA LYS A 121 -11.37 4.75 17.29
C LYS A 121 -10.33 5.41 18.20
N ASP A 122 -9.28 4.69 18.51
CA ASP A 122 -8.25 5.11 19.46
C ASP A 122 -7.03 5.70 18.77
N ILE A 123 -6.99 5.68 17.43
CA ILE A 123 -5.93 6.26 16.60
C ILE A 123 -6.47 7.45 15.83
N VAL A 124 -5.70 8.53 15.79
CA VAL A 124 -6.03 9.76 15.07
C VAL A 124 -4.82 10.27 14.30
N GLU A 125 -5.07 10.93 13.17
CA GLU A 125 -4.04 11.72 12.49
C GLU A 125 -3.77 12.98 13.30
N ALA A 126 -2.50 13.22 13.62
CA ALA A 126 -2.08 14.33 14.45
C ALA A 126 -0.69 14.83 14.06
N GLU A 127 -0.34 16.00 14.57
CA GLU A 127 0.99 16.60 14.45
C GLU A 127 1.59 16.78 15.84
N ALA A 128 2.82 16.29 16.03
CA ALA A 128 3.54 16.39 17.29
C ALA A 128 4.69 17.39 17.21
N ILE A 129 4.98 18.03 18.33
CA ILE A 129 6.25 18.75 18.58
C ILE A 129 7.19 17.80 19.29
N VAL A 130 8.37 17.62 18.71
CA VAL A 130 9.44 16.82 19.26
C VAL A 130 10.60 17.75 19.61
N VAL A 131 11.05 17.75 20.86
CA VAL A 131 12.18 18.53 21.35
C VAL A 131 13.27 17.57 21.81
N ASN A 132 14.44 17.64 21.19
CA ASN A 132 15.58 16.77 21.47
C ASN A 132 15.26 15.26 21.40
N GLY A 133 14.27 14.88 20.55
CA GLY A 133 13.84 13.50 20.39
C GLY A 133 12.68 13.06 21.29
N GLU A 134 12.21 13.92 22.20
CA GLU A 134 11.06 13.65 23.07
C GLU A 134 9.81 14.39 22.57
N MET A 135 8.68 13.71 22.52
CA MET A 135 7.38 14.28 22.16
C MET A 135 6.88 15.16 23.34
N VAL A 136 6.77 16.45 23.09
CA VAL A 136 6.34 17.44 24.11
C VAL A 136 4.85 17.75 23.98
N LEU A 137 4.33 17.80 22.76
CA LEU A 137 2.94 18.10 22.47
C LEU A 137 2.51 17.32 21.23
N CYS A 138 1.31 16.78 21.28
CA CYS A 138 0.65 16.21 20.11
C CYS A 138 -0.76 16.81 20.00
N ALA A 139 -1.17 17.23 18.81
CA ALA A 139 -2.50 17.78 18.59
C ALA A 139 -3.14 17.22 17.32
N GLU A 140 -4.45 16.93 17.40
CA GLU A 140 -5.23 16.47 16.24
C GLU A 140 -5.16 17.48 15.09
N GLY A 141 -4.96 17.01 13.87
CA GLY A 141 -4.85 17.82 12.66
C GLY A 141 -3.47 18.41 12.43
N ASN A 142 -3.36 19.34 11.48
CA ASN A 142 -2.11 19.96 11.02
C ASN A 142 -1.94 21.39 11.57
N VAL A 143 -2.19 21.61 12.85
CA VAL A 143 -2.21 22.95 13.46
C VAL A 143 -0.92 23.32 14.19
N VAL A 144 -0.13 22.35 14.58
CA VAL A 144 1.04 22.55 15.45
C VAL A 144 2.15 23.33 14.76
N SER A 145 2.44 23.00 13.50
CA SER A 145 3.45 23.73 12.72
C SER A 145 3.09 25.20 12.49
N GLY A 146 1.80 25.51 12.36
CA GLY A 146 1.31 26.88 12.32
C GLY A 146 1.56 27.63 13.63
N LEU A 147 1.16 27.01 14.75
CA LEU A 147 1.36 27.58 16.09
C LEU A 147 2.83 27.85 16.41
N LEU A 148 3.73 26.94 16.04
CA LEU A 148 5.18 27.15 16.21
C LEU A 148 5.69 28.34 15.41
N LYS A 149 5.27 28.46 14.14
CA LYS A 149 5.65 29.61 13.29
C LYS A 149 5.12 30.93 13.85
N ASP A 150 3.88 30.94 14.33
CA ASP A 150 3.26 32.15 14.90
C ASP A 150 3.90 32.52 16.24
N ARG A 151 4.28 31.57 17.07
CA ARG A 151 5.02 31.81 18.30
C ARG A 151 6.43 32.33 18.02
N LEU A 152 7.13 31.79 17.05
CA LEU A 152 8.44 32.32 16.62
C LEU A 152 8.30 33.77 16.14
N LYS A 153 7.30 34.09 15.30
CA LYS A 153 7.05 35.45 14.84
C LYS A 153 6.74 36.42 16.01
N ALA A 154 6.00 35.96 17.02
CA ALA A 154 5.66 36.78 18.18
C ALA A 154 6.88 37.17 19.04
N TYR A 155 8.00 36.45 18.95
CA TYR A 155 9.28 36.77 19.63
C TYR A 155 10.22 37.61 18.77
N TYR A 156 9.87 37.96 17.53
CA TYR A 156 10.68 38.87 16.72
C TYR A 156 10.59 40.29 17.29
N VAL A 157 11.70 40.78 17.81
CA VAL A 157 11.88 42.20 18.03
C VAL A 157 12.14 42.84 16.67
N GLU A 158 11.45 43.94 16.37
CA GLU A 158 11.64 44.73 15.15
C GLU A 158 13.14 44.96 14.87
N GLY A 159 13.65 44.47 13.75
CA GLY A 159 15.08 44.55 13.38
C GLY A 159 15.90 43.28 13.58
N ALA A 160 15.34 42.19 14.15
CA ALA A 160 16.04 40.91 14.35
C ALA A 160 15.55 39.81 13.40
N GLU A 161 15.11 40.16 12.22
CA GLU A 161 14.22 39.41 11.35
C GLU A 161 14.76 38.06 10.84
N ASN A 162 16.01 37.69 11.03
CA ASN A 162 16.57 36.48 10.42
C ASN A 162 17.52 35.62 11.28
N ASN A 163 17.64 35.87 12.57
CA ASN A 163 18.63 35.18 13.40
C ASN A 163 18.09 34.53 14.68
N SER A 164 16.78 34.30 14.78
CA SER A 164 16.21 33.61 15.94
C SER A 164 16.12 32.11 15.62
N GLU A 165 16.89 31.30 16.30
CA GLU A 165 16.86 29.84 16.27
C GLU A 165 16.44 29.31 17.63
N PHE A 166 15.81 28.15 17.66
CA PHE A 166 15.63 27.43 18.92
C PHE A 166 17.00 26.98 19.44
N VAL A 167 17.22 27.09 20.73
CA VAL A 167 18.43 26.57 21.40
C VAL A 167 18.41 25.04 21.36
N ASP A 168 17.23 24.45 21.50
CA ASP A 168 16.98 23.01 21.39
C ASP A 168 16.60 22.62 19.97
N LYS A 169 16.82 21.35 19.62
CA LYS A 169 16.38 20.78 18.35
C LYS A 169 14.88 20.57 18.42
N VAL A 170 14.13 21.48 17.79
CA VAL A 170 12.66 21.43 17.72
C VAL A 170 12.25 20.97 16.32
N GLU A 171 11.50 19.88 16.27
CA GLU A 171 10.98 19.28 15.04
C GLU A 171 9.46 19.10 15.15
N THR A 172 8.77 19.14 14.01
CA THR A 172 7.36 18.74 13.92
C THR A 172 7.28 17.39 13.22
N GLN A 173 6.50 16.47 13.78
CA GLN A 173 6.31 15.13 13.26
C GLN A 173 4.82 14.90 12.98
N LYS A 174 4.50 14.64 11.72
CA LYS A 174 3.14 14.26 11.29
C LYS A 174 3.00 12.76 11.29
N GLY A 175 1.83 12.27 11.65
CA GLY A 175 1.55 10.84 11.60
C GLY A 175 0.30 10.47 12.39
N TYR A 176 0.25 9.21 12.77
CA TYR A 176 -0.83 8.64 13.54
C TYR A 176 -0.39 8.48 14.98
N PHE A 177 -1.26 8.87 15.91
CA PHE A 177 -1.01 8.86 17.35
C PHE A 177 -2.23 8.35 18.09
N LEU A 178 -2.04 7.93 19.33
CA LEU A 178 -3.16 7.58 20.16
C LEU A 178 -3.97 8.83 20.53
N LYS A 179 -5.27 8.72 20.44
CA LYS A 179 -6.20 9.80 20.76
C LYS A 179 -6.06 10.31 22.19
N LYS A 180 -5.66 9.43 23.14
CA LYS A 180 -5.38 9.80 24.52
C LYS A 180 -4.20 10.78 24.64
N ASP A 181 -3.23 10.72 23.70
CA ASP A 181 -2.01 11.52 23.69
C ASP A 181 -2.19 12.80 22.85
N ALA A 182 -3.22 12.85 22.01
CA ALA A 182 -3.53 13.97 21.15
C ALA A 182 -4.50 14.95 21.83
N VAL A 183 -4.09 16.19 21.98
CA VAL A 183 -4.92 17.26 22.55
C VAL A 183 -5.75 17.89 21.44
N LYS A 184 -7.05 18.12 21.70
CA LYS A 184 -7.87 18.98 20.84
C LYS A 184 -7.59 20.44 21.17
N LEU A 185 -6.87 21.11 20.29
CA LEU A 185 -6.71 22.56 20.40
C LEU A 185 -8.07 23.19 20.06
N LYS A 186 -8.63 23.96 21.00
CA LYS A 186 -9.81 24.78 20.71
C LYS A 186 -9.33 25.96 19.87
N GLU A 187 -9.97 26.17 18.72
CA GLU A 187 -9.87 27.40 17.94
C GLU A 187 -10.28 28.64 18.75
#